data_94ff13839b606047619234ca4ad27755
#
_entry.id   94ff13839b606047619234ca4ad27755
#
_cell.length_a   1.000
_cell.length_b   1.000
_cell.length_c   1.000
_cell.angle_alpha   90.00
_cell.angle_beta   90.00
_cell.angle_gamma   90.00
#
_symmetry.space_group_name_H-M   'P 1'
#
loop_
_entity.id
_entity.type
_entity.pdbx_description
1 polymer ?
#
loop_
_entity_poly.entity_id
_entity_poly.type
_entity_poly.pdbx_seq_one_letter_code
_entity_poly.pdbx_strand_id
1 'polypeptide(L)'
;FDMGGTSTDVGLVRDGEIERTTEAEIGGHPIHVPMVAVETIGAGGGSIARVDEGGAVRVGPQSAGAEPGPACYGRGGTDPTVTDASLLLGYLGTDTTLGEDLDLEVGPAKAAFERLLPDTDLDDPVAAARGVYRVATERMARAVRKVTVREGHDPRGFALVAFGGAGPMHATALAERLDIRSVRVPRANGVLSALGLLAAPLRNDASRTIREPLDGIDPEAVEERYERLLEQVRGEMGSPGGVTTTRQADLRYAGQSHELTVEIGAPFSPARAAERFHAAHERARGYRLPEESIEVVTIRVDTTGSADGPDISHEGERSEPTGYREAFFGGEFRETPVYRRDRLPSGTDIDGPAILEGGESTVVVGPDWSGTVDERGTLEVSR
;
A
#
# COMPACT_ATOMS: atom_id res chain seq x y z
N PHE A 1 -2.19 0.84 2.49
CA PHE A 1 -2.81 0.37 1.24
C PHE A 1 -3.15 1.55 0.34
N ASP A 2 -2.91 1.35 -0.94
CA ASP A 2 -3.17 2.31 -2.02
C ASP A 2 -4.34 1.78 -2.87
N MET A 3 -5.49 2.42 -2.84
CA MET A 3 -6.60 2.05 -3.71
C MET A 3 -6.88 3.17 -4.70
N GLY A 4 -6.59 2.88 -5.96
CA GLY A 4 -6.93 3.76 -7.08
C GLY A 4 -8.25 3.39 -7.75
N GLY A 5 -8.42 3.79 -9.01
CA GLY A 5 -9.62 3.46 -9.81
C GLY A 5 -9.69 2.01 -10.26
N THR A 6 -8.56 1.32 -10.44
CA THR A 6 -8.50 -0.02 -11.07
C THR A 6 -8.00 -1.12 -10.14
N SER A 7 -7.04 -0.82 -9.30
CA SER A 7 -6.34 -1.77 -8.42
C SER A 7 -6.19 -1.25 -7.01
N THR A 8 -5.83 -2.16 -6.12
CA THR A 8 -5.37 -1.87 -4.78
C THR A 8 -4.02 -2.54 -4.57
N ASP A 9 -3.06 -1.78 -4.10
CA ASP A 9 -1.73 -2.21 -3.73
C ASP A 9 -1.59 -2.19 -2.20
N VAL A 10 -1.01 -3.26 -1.65
CA VAL A 10 -0.80 -3.40 -0.21
C VAL A 10 0.65 -3.73 0.05
N GLY A 11 1.30 -2.94 0.88
CA GLY A 11 2.68 -3.15 1.35
C GLY A 11 2.76 -3.15 2.87
N LEU A 12 3.82 -3.73 3.41
CA LEU A 12 4.10 -3.78 4.84
C LEU A 12 5.33 -2.93 5.16
N VAL A 13 5.19 -2.09 6.18
CA VAL A 13 6.31 -1.34 6.78
C VAL A 13 6.44 -1.82 8.22
N ARG A 14 7.62 -2.26 8.62
CA ARG A 14 7.92 -2.75 9.95
C ARG A 14 9.19 -2.11 10.49
N ASP A 15 9.15 -1.61 11.70
CA ASP A 15 10.27 -0.94 12.36
C ASP A 15 10.89 0.21 11.52
N GLY A 16 10.05 0.89 10.70
CA GLY A 16 10.46 1.95 9.80
C GLY A 16 11.05 1.46 8.47
N GLU A 17 11.14 0.14 8.24
CA GLU A 17 11.69 -0.44 7.03
C GLU A 17 10.57 -1.01 6.15
N ILE A 18 10.66 -0.72 4.85
CA ILE A 18 9.77 -1.28 3.83
C ILE A 18 10.20 -2.73 3.55
N GLU A 19 9.25 -3.65 3.62
CA GLU A 19 9.51 -5.05 3.31
C GLU A 19 9.89 -5.25 1.84
N ARG A 20 10.90 -6.09 1.59
CA ARG A 20 11.45 -6.34 0.26
C ARG A 20 11.43 -7.82 -0.05
N THR A 21 11.32 -8.13 -1.33
CA THR A 21 11.40 -9.49 -1.85
C THR A 21 12.37 -9.55 -3.03
N THR A 22 12.98 -10.73 -3.21
CA THR A 22 13.72 -11.08 -4.44
C THR A 22 12.95 -12.12 -5.27
N GLU A 23 11.77 -12.52 -4.80
CA GLU A 23 10.91 -13.48 -5.46
C GLU A 23 9.66 -12.76 -5.98
N ALA A 24 9.72 -12.29 -7.20
CA ALA A 24 8.57 -11.71 -7.88
C ALA A 24 8.36 -12.35 -9.24
N GLU A 25 7.12 -12.34 -9.69
CA GLU A 25 6.72 -12.80 -11.01
C GLU A 25 6.06 -11.65 -11.77
N ILE A 26 6.59 -11.33 -12.94
CA ILE A 26 6.01 -10.31 -13.82
C ILE A 26 5.70 -10.94 -15.16
N GLY A 27 4.43 -10.92 -15.55
CA GLY A 27 3.98 -11.49 -16.82
C GLY A 27 4.24 -12.99 -16.97
N GLY A 28 4.25 -13.76 -15.86
CA GLY A 28 4.55 -15.20 -15.85
C GLY A 28 6.06 -15.54 -15.83
N HIS A 29 6.92 -14.53 -15.69
CA HIS A 29 8.37 -14.72 -15.60
C HIS A 29 8.90 -14.40 -14.21
N PRO A 30 9.65 -15.30 -13.56
CA PRO A 30 10.28 -15.01 -12.28
C PRO A 30 11.40 -13.99 -12.45
N ILE A 31 11.41 -13.00 -11.57
CA ILE A 31 12.42 -11.93 -11.55
C ILE A 31 13.10 -11.93 -10.19
N HIS A 32 14.42 -12.11 -10.20
CA HIS A 32 15.24 -12.19 -8.99
C HIS A 32 16.04 -10.90 -8.77
N VAL A 33 15.34 -9.77 -8.61
CA VAL A 33 15.96 -8.50 -8.22
C VAL A 33 15.31 -8.00 -6.92
N PRO A 34 16.04 -7.33 -6.04
CA PRO A 34 15.46 -6.73 -4.84
C PRO A 34 14.40 -5.69 -5.22
N MET A 35 13.16 -5.89 -4.82
CA MET A 35 12.05 -4.98 -5.04
C MET A 35 11.19 -4.85 -3.78
N VAL A 36 10.36 -3.84 -3.72
CA VAL A 36 9.38 -3.68 -2.64
C VAL A 36 8.36 -4.81 -2.72
N ALA A 37 8.10 -5.47 -1.60
CA ALA A 37 7.08 -6.50 -1.50
C ALA A 37 5.70 -5.86 -1.50
N VAL A 38 5.01 -5.93 -2.64
CA VAL A 38 3.66 -5.38 -2.83
C VAL A 38 2.72 -6.48 -3.30
N GLU A 39 1.58 -6.59 -2.65
CA GLU A 39 0.47 -7.41 -3.10
C GLU A 39 -0.53 -6.55 -3.86
N THR A 40 -0.70 -6.82 -5.14
CA THR A 40 -1.66 -6.12 -6.00
C THR A 40 -2.91 -6.96 -6.23
N ILE A 41 -4.08 -6.36 -6.05
CA ILE A 41 -5.37 -6.98 -6.37
C ILE A 41 -6.17 -6.11 -7.34
N GLY A 42 -6.86 -6.75 -8.30
CA GLY A 42 -7.79 -6.07 -9.22
C GLY A 42 -9.09 -5.67 -8.51
N ALA A 43 -8.99 -4.74 -7.57
CA ALA A 43 -10.11 -4.13 -6.86
C ALA A 43 -9.80 -2.64 -6.69
N GLY A 44 -10.56 -1.78 -7.33
CA GLY A 44 -10.45 -0.32 -7.28
C GLY A 44 -11.82 0.34 -7.38
N GLY A 45 -11.89 1.66 -7.37
CA GLY A 45 -13.14 2.41 -7.47
C GLY A 45 -13.95 2.09 -8.72
N GLY A 46 -13.29 1.87 -9.87
CA GLY A 46 -13.92 1.49 -11.13
C GLY A 46 -14.19 -0.02 -11.28
N SER A 47 -13.92 -0.84 -10.27
CA SER A 47 -14.19 -2.27 -10.35
C SER A 47 -15.68 -2.54 -10.53
N ILE A 48 -16.02 -3.28 -11.60
CA ILE A 48 -17.39 -3.59 -11.98
C ILE A 48 -17.98 -4.64 -11.04
N ALA A 49 -19.18 -4.38 -10.58
CA ALA A 49 -19.97 -5.35 -9.84
C ALA A 49 -20.84 -6.18 -10.79
N ARG A 50 -20.95 -7.47 -10.53
CA ARG A 50 -21.78 -8.42 -11.25
C ARG A 50 -22.30 -9.48 -10.28
N VAL A 51 -23.32 -10.19 -10.70
CA VAL A 51 -23.84 -11.36 -9.99
C VAL A 51 -23.35 -12.61 -10.70
N ASP A 52 -22.87 -13.59 -9.95
CA ASP A 52 -22.49 -14.88 -10.51
C ASP A 52 -23.71 -15.83 -10.63
N GLU A 53 -23.51 -16.99 -11.28
CA GLU A 53 -24.56 -18.00 -11.50
C GLU A 53 -25.21 -18.50 -10.20
N GLY A 54 -24.58 -18.30 -9.06
CA GLY A 54 -25.09 -18.64 -7.74
C GLY A 54 -25.83 -17.50 -7.03
N GLY A 55 -26.06 -16.35 -7.70
CA GLY A 55 -26.70 -15.18 -7.12
C GLY A 55 -25.79 -14.33 -6.22
N ALA A 56 -24.49 -14.63 -6.14
CA ALA A 56 -23.57 -13.89 -5.28
C ALA A 56 -22.97 -12.66 -5.99
N VAL A 57 -22.97 -11.53 -5.30
CA VAL A 57 -22.31 -10.30 -5.79
C VAL A 57 -20.80 -10.49 -5.86
N ARG A 58 -20.22 -10.21 -7.01
CA ARG A 58 -18.78 -10.19 -7.31
C ARG A 58 -18.36 -8.78 -7.70
N VAL A 59 -17.15 -8.40 -7.31
CA VAL A 59 -16.58 -7.08 -7.65
C VAL A 59 -15.22 -7.30 -8.31
N GLY A 60 -15.06 -6.79 -9.53
CA GLY A 60 -13.85 -7.01 -10.33
C GLY A 60 -13.65 -8.48 -10.72
N PRO A 61 -12.48 -8.83 -11.32
CA PRO A 61 -11.32 -7.98 -11.59
C PRO A 61 -11.51 -6.97 -12.74
N GLN A 62 -12.61 -7.06 -13.51
CA GLN A 62 -12.90 -6.11 -14.57
C GLN A 62 -13.14 -4.71 -13.99
N SER A 63 -12.57 -3.70 -14.67
CA SER A 63 -12.74 -2.29 -14.32
C SER A 63 -13.38 -1.54 -15.47
N ALA A 64 -14.24 -0.58 -15.16
CA ALA A 64 -14.78 0.36 -16.15
C ALA A 64 -13.71 1.33 -16.69
N GLY A 65 -12.52 1.34 -16.08
CA GLY A 65 -11.43 2.25 -16.46
C GLY A 65 -11.78 3.71 -16.21
N ALA A 66 -11.11 4.59 -16.94
CA ALA A 66 -11.39 6.01 -16.96
C ALA A 66 -12.45 6.37 -18.04
N GLU A 67 -12.50 5.59 -19.13
CA GLU A 67 -13.44 5.71 -20.24
C GLU A 67 -14.03 4.34 -20.56
N PRO A 68 -15.39 4.20 -20.56
CA PRO A 68 -16.35 5.23 -20.18
C PRO A 68 -16.35 5.55 -18.69
N GLY A 69 -15.69 4.76 -17.84
CA GLY A 69 -15.64 4.92 -16.39
C GLY A 69 -16.90 4.46 -15.66
N PRO A 70 -16.99 4.69 -14.35
CA PRO A 70 -18.18 4.51 -13.54
C PRO A 70 -19.40 5.17 -14.14
N ALA A 71 -20.60 4.59 -13.93
CA ALA A 71 -21.83 5.14 -14.48
C ALA A 71 -22.10 6.58 -14.01
N CYS A 72 -21.77 6.88 -12.76
CA CYS A 72 -21.90 8.22 -12.18
C CYS A 72 -21.05 9.30 -12.84
N TYR A 73 -20.10 8.96 -13.70
CA TYR A 73 -19.30 9.94 -14.43
C TYR A 73 -20.05 10.59 -15.61
N GLY A 74 -21.25 10.07 -15.97
CA GLY A 74 -22.03 10.62 -17.08
C GLY A 74 -21.40 10.46 -18.47
N ARG A 75 -20.33 9.65 -18.59
CA ARG A 75 -19.56 9.44 -19.83
C ARG A 75 -19.96 8.19 -20.61
N GLY A 76 -21.15 7.65 -20.34
CA GLY A 76 -21.70 6.49 -21.06
C GLY A 76 -21.40 5.14 -20.38
N GLY A 77 -20.79 5.12 -19.21
CA GLY A 77 -20.68 3.93 -18.36
C GLY A 77 -22.07 3.42 -17.95
N THR A 78 -22.28 2.11 -17.97
CA THR A 78 -23.56 1.49 -17.67
C THR A 78 -23.47 0.42 -16.58
N ASP A 79 -22.29 -0.13 -16.36
CA ASP A 79 -22.09 -1.16 -15.35
C ASP A 79 -21.91 -0.54 -13.97
N PRO A 80 -22.51 -1.14 -12.91
CA PRO A 80 -22.34 -0.63 -11.55
C PRO A 80 -20.90 -0.88 -11.05
N THR A 81 -20.31 0.14 -10.45
CA THR A 81 -18.95 0.08 -9.90
C THR A 81 -18.90 0.36 -8.39
N VAL A 82 -17.71 0.22 -7.78
CA VAL A 82 -17.48 0.60 -6.39
C VAL A 82 -17.66 2.11 -6.19
N THR A 83 -17.28 2.94 -7.17
CA THR A 83 -17.49 4.40 -7.13
C THR A 83 -18.99 4.74 -7.15
N ASP A 84 -19.77 4.09 -8.02
CA ASP A 84 -21.25 4.24 -8.05
C ASP A 84 -21.88 3.82 -6.71
N ALA A 85 -21.38 2.73 -6.11
CA ALA A 85 -21.83 2.29 -4.80
C ALA A 85 -21.52 3.35 -3.73
N SER A 86 -20.32 3.92 -3.74
CA SER A 86 -19.92 4.95 -2.77
C SER A 86 -20.76 6.23 -2.90
N LEU A 87 -21.15 6.59 -4.12
CA LEU A 87 -22.06 7.71 -4.37
C LEU A 87 -23.46 7.43 -3.83
N LEU A 88 -24.03 6.25 -4.10
CA LEU A 88 -25.37 5.88 -3.60
C LEU A 88 -25.44 5.74 -2.08
N LEU A 89 -24.31 5.42 -1.45
CA LEU A 89 -24.18 5.37 0.01
C LEU A 89 -23.94 6.75 0.64
N GLY A 90 -23.81 7.81 -0.17
CA GLY A 90 -23.59 9.18 0.30
C GLY A 90 -22.14 9.46 0.73
N TYR A 91 -21.21 8.54 0.51
CA TYR A 91 -19.79 8.75 0.82
C TYR A 91 -19.11 9.73 -0.15
N LEU A 92 -19.59 9.77 -1.39
CA LEU A 92 -19.24 10.80 -2.38
C LEU A 92 -20.41 11.75 -2.56
N GLY A 93 -20.12 13.03 -2.82
CA GLY A 93 -21.10 14.06 -3.10
C GLY A 93 -21.23 14.39 -4.57
N THR A 94 -22.37 14.98 -4.95
CA THR A 94 -22.60 15.56 -6.28
C THR A 94 -22.22 17.03 -6.36
N ASP A 95 -21.97 17.63 -5.22
CA ASP A 95 -21.53 19.03 -5.03
C ASP A 95 -19.99 19.14 -4.95
N THR A 96 -19.30 18.00 -5.08
CA THR A 96 -17.84 17.94 -5.05
C THR A 96 -17.34 17.41 -6.38
N THR A 97 -16.54 18.19 -7.06
CA THR A 97 -15.89 17.75 -8.31
C THR A 97 -14.74 16.81 -7.98
N LEU A 98 -14.72 15.63 -8.56
CA LEU A 98 -13.58 14.72 -8.49
C LEU A 98 -12.50 15.17 -9.49
N GLY A 99 -11.33 15.54 -8.98
CA GLY A 99 -10.32 16.21 -9.80
C GLY A 99 -10.76 17.63 -10.18
N GLU A 100 -10.38 18.09 -11.36
CA GLU A 100 -10.66 19.46 -11.79
C GLU A 100 -11.99 19.62 -12.53
N ASP A 101 -12.55 18.52 -13.17
CA ASP A 101 -13.64 18.66 -14.15
C ASP A 101 -14.70 17.53 -14.13
N LEU A 102 -14.83 16.75 -13.05
CA LEU A 102 -15.74 15.62 -13.04
C LEU A 102 -16.87 15.77 -12.01
N ASP A 103 -18.05 16.16 -12.47
CA ASP A 103 -19.28 16.15 -11.70
C ASP A 103 -19.90 14.77 -11.64
N LEU A 104 -20.39 14.34 -10.48
CA LEU A 104 -20.99 13.03 -10.29
C LEU A 104 -22.52 13.08 -10.45
N GLU A 105 -23.06 12.10 -11.16
CA GLU A 105 -24.50 11.98 -11.42
C GLU A 105 -25.09 10.76 -10.70
N VAL A 106 -26.05 10.99 -9.78
CA VAL A 106 -26.75 9.91 -9.05
C VAL A 106 -27.65 9.07 -9.97
N GLY A 107 -28.28 9.70 -10.96
CA GLY A 107 -29.23 9.02 -11.86
C GLY A 107 -28.62 7.82 -12.59
N PRO A 108 -27.50 7.99 -13.34
CA PRO A 108 -26.82 6.90 -13.99
C PRO A 108 -26.32 5.80 -13.03
N ALA A 109 -25.78 6.18 -11.86
CA ALA A 109 -25.37 5.22 -10.82
C ALA A 109 -26.54 4.37 -10.36
N LYS A 110 -27.68 4.98 -10.02
CA LYS A 110 -28.89 4.30 -9.61
C LYS A 110 -29.39 3.34 -10.69
N ALA A 111 -29.46 3.81 -11.94
CA ALA A 111 -29.88 3.00 -13.08
C ALA A 111 -28.93 1.79 -13.33
N ALA A 112 -27.63 1.93 -13.05
CA ALA A 112 -26.68 0.83 -13.12
C ALA A 112 -26.99 -0.26 -12.09
N PHE A 113 -27.27 0.13 -10.85
CA PHE A 113 -27.65 -0.79 -9.78
C PHE A 113 -29.04 -1.40 -9.98
N GLU A 114 -30.02 -0.67 -10.51
CA GLU A 114 -31.33 -1.20 -10.86
C GLU A 114 -31.24 -2.34 -11.89
N ARG A 115 -30.29 -2.29 -12.83
CA ARG A 115 -30.01 -3.39 -13.78
C ARG A 115 -29.41 -4.64 -13.13
N LEU A 116 -28.72 -4.48 -11.99
CA LEU A 116 -28.14 -5.60 -11.23
C LEU A 116 -29.19 -6.37 -10.41
N LEU A 117 -30.26 -5.70 -9.97
CA LEU A 117 -31.24 -6.25 -9.03
C LEU A 117 -31.92 -7.55 -9.53
N PRO A 118 -32.34 -7.69 -10.81
CA PRO A 118 -33.02 -8.90 -11.27
C PRO A 118 -32.24 -10.20 -11.07
N ASP A 119 -30.93 -10.11 -10.96
CA ASP A 119 -30.03 -11.24 -10.77
C ASP A 119 -29.68 -11.47 -9.27
N THR A 120 -30.34 -10.74 -8.35
CA THR A 120 -30.11 -10.81 -6.90
C THR A 120 -31.42 -11.03 -6.15
N ASP A 121 -31.35 -11.41 -4.88
CA ASP A 121 -32.50 -11.42 -3.94
C ASP A 121 -32.72 -10.04 -3.29
N LEU A 122 -32.15 -8.97 -3.85
CA LEU A 122 -32.26 -7.60 -3.34
C LEU A 122 -33.28 -6.82 -4.18
N ASP A 123 -34.05 -5.97 -3.52
CA ASP A 123 -35.12 -5.17 -4.12
C ASP A 123 -34.86 -3.65 -4.11
N ASP A 124 -33.66 -3.26 -3.58
CA ASP A 124 -33.27 -1.87 -3.43
C ASP A 124 -31.82 -1.62 -3.94
N PRO A 125 -31.61 -0.62 -4.81
CA PRO A 125 -30.29 -0.25 -5.31
C PRO A 125 -29.27 0.10 -4.21
N VAL A 126 -29.71 0.69 -3.10
CA VAL A 126 -28.84 1.04 -1.96
C VAL A 126 -28.38 -0.23 -1.24
N ALA A 127 -29.28 -1.22 -1.07
CA ALA A 127 -28.89 -2.52 -0.50
C ALA A 127 -27.84 -3.23 -1.38
N ALA A 128 -28.01 -3.17 -2.70
CA ALA A 128 -27.02 -3.71 -3.66
C ALA A 128 -25.69 -2.94 -3.61
N ALA A 129 -25.72 -1.60 -3.56
CA ALA A 129 -24.53 -0.75 -3.41
C ALA A 129 -23.77 -1.08 -2.12
N ARG A 130 -24.48 -1.25 -1.01
CA ARG A 130 -23.89 -1.70 0.26
C ARG A 130 -23.23 -3.08 0.13
N GLY A 131 -23.85 -4.01 -0.60
CA GLY A 131 -23.29 -5.32 -0.92
C GLY A 131 -21.96 -5.21 -1.66
N VAL A 132 -21.91 -4.38 -2.71
CA VAL A 132 -20.72 -4.11 -3.51
C VAL A 132 -19.60 -3.49 -2.68
N TYR A 133 -19.89 -2.46 -1.89
CA TYR A 133 -18.93 -1.83 -0.99
C TYR A 133 -18.32 -2.83 0.00
N ARG A 134 -19.16 -3.70 0.61
CA ARG A 134 -18.70 -4.75 1.53
C ARG A 134 -17.81 -5.77 0.83
N VAL A 135 -18.19 -6.23 -0.36
CA VAL A 135 -17.37 -7.21 -1.11
C VAL A 135 -16.01 -6.61 -1.49
N ALA A 136 -15.96 -5.35 -1.91
CA ALA A 136 -14.72 -4.64 -2.18
C ALA A 136 -13.83 -4.57 -0.92
N THR A 137 -14.40 -4.16 0.22
CA THR A 137 -13.68 -4.08 1.51
C THR A 137 -13.17 -5.45 1.95
N GLU A 138 -13.94 -6.54 1.79
CA GLU A 138 -13.49 -7.90 2.12
C GLU A 138 -12.35 -8.40 1.20
N ARG A 139 -12.34 -8.00 -0.07
CA ARG A 139 -11.23 -8.32 -0.97
C ARG A 139 -9.94 -7.64 -0.53
N MET A 140 -10.01 -6.36 -0.14
CA MET A 140 -8.88 -5.62 0.43
C MET A 140 -8.40 -6.24 1.75
N ALA A 141 -9.33 -6.63 2.65
CA ALA A 141 -8.98 -7.30 3.90
C ALA A 141 -8.22 -8.62 3.66
N ARG A 142 -8.56 -9.37 2.62
CA ARG A 142 -7.81 -10.58 2.24
C ARG A 142 -6.41 -10.25 1.73
N ALA A 143 -6.23 -9.17 0.97
CA ALA A 143 -4.91 -8.74 0.52
C ALA A 143 -4.03 -8.31 1.71
N VAL A 144 -4.56 -7.54 2.66
CA VAL A 144 -3.85 -7.17 3.88
C VAL A 144 -3.46 -8.41 4.70
N ARG A 145 -4.38 -9.39 4.88
CA ARG A 145 -4.04 -10.66 5.56
C ARG A 145 -2.98 -11.47 4.83
N LYS A 146 -2.84 -11.33 3.51
CA LYS A 146 -1.81 -12.01 2.74
C LYS A 146 -0.43 -11.47 3.06
N VAL A 147 -0.26 -10.16 3.15
CA VAL A 147 1.03 -9.53 3.47
C VAL A 147 1.32 -9.48 4.98
N THR A 148 0.35 -9.79 5.84
CA THR A 148 0.54 -9.82 7.30
C THR A 148 0.46 -11.22 7.87
N VAL A 149 -0.72 -11.81 7.97
CA VAL A 149 -0.96 -13.09 8.66
C VAL A 149 -0.18 -14.24 8.02
N ARG A 150 -0.06 -14.28 6.67
CA ARG A 150 0.71 -15.34 6.00
C ARG A 150 2.21 -15.24 6.28
N GLU A 151 2.70 -14.02 6.51
CA GLU A 151 4.09 -13.75 6.89
C GLU A 151 4.30 -13.85 8.42
N GLY A 152 3.27 -14.25 9.17
CA GLY A 152 3.35 -14.47 10.62
C GLY A 152 3.14 -13.21 11.45
N HIS A 153 2.62 -12.14 10.86
CA HIS A 153 2.35 -10.88 11.55
C HIS A 153 0.88 -10.74 11.95
N ASP A 154 0.64 -10.29 13.18
CA ASP A 154 -0.72 -9.98 13.64
C ASP A 154 -1.09 -8.55 13.21
N PRO A 155 -2.10 -8.36 12.33
CA PRO A 155 -2.49 -7.04 11.84
C PRO A 155 -2.95 -6.08 12.95
N ARG A 156 -3.41 -6.59 14.09
CA ARG A 156 -3.85 -5.79 15.24
C ARG A 156 -2.73 -4.95 15.88
N GLY A 157 -1.48 -5.32 15.63
CA GLY A 157 -0.29 -4.58 16.08
C GLY A 157 0.16 -3.45 15.15
N PHE A 158 -0.56 -3.22 14.04
CA PHE A 158 -0.21 -2.23 13.04
C PHE A 158 -1.21 -1.08 12.98
N ALA A 159 -0.78 0.05 12.46
CA ALA A 159 -1.67 1.09 11.97
C ALA A 159 -1.92 0.89 10.47
N LEU A 160 -3.13 1.16 10.01
CA LEU A 160 -3.50 1.13 8.60
C LEU A 160 -3.24 2.50 7.97
N VAL A 161 -2.27 2.61 7.08
CA VAL A 161 -2.05 3.83 6.28
C VAL A 161 -2.85 3.72 4.99
N ALA A 162 -3.82 4.62 4.81
CA ALA A 162 -4.75 4.61 3.69
C ALA A 162 -4.46 5.75 2.71
N PHE A 163 -4.30 5.42 1.43
CA PHE A 163 -4.07 6.40 0.39
C PHE A 163 -4.59 5.93 -0.99
N GLY A 164 -4.34 6.73 -2.04
CA GLY A 164 -5.00 6.59 -3.33
C GLY A 164 -6.38 7.26 -3.36
N GLY A 165 -6.92 7.48 -4.55
CA GLY A 165 -8.18 8.21 -4.73
C GLY A 165 -9.40 7.57 -4.05
N ALA A 166 -9.43 6.23 -3.93
CA ALA A 166 -10.53 5.49 -3.33
C ALA A 166 -10.19 4.88 -1.94
N GLY A 167 -8.90 4.69 -1.61
CA GLY A 167 -8.47 4.01 -0.39
C GLY A 167 -9.05 4.59 0.90
N PRO A 168 -8.98 5.89 1.13
CA PRO A 168 -9.45 6.51 2.35
C PRO A 168 -10.97 6.37 2.60
N MET A 169 -11.78 6.14 1.57
CA MET A 169 -13.21 5.85 1.73
C MET A 169 -13.48 4.49 2.39
N HIS A 170 -12.55 3.55 2.26
CA HIS A 170 -12.68 2.21 2.84
C HIS A 170 -11.90 2.05 4.15
N ALA A 171 -11.11 3.06 4.56
CA ALA A 171 -10.08 2.93 5.58
C ALA A 171 -10.60 2.42 6.94
N THR A 172 -11.60 3.07 7.53
CA THR A 172 -12.16 2.65 8.82
C THR A 172 -12.90 1.32 8.73
N ALA A 173 -13.70 1.12 7.66
CA ALA A 173 -14.39 -0.15 7.42
C ALA A 173 -13.42 -1.33 7.21
N LEU A 174 -12.28 -1.09 6.54
CA LEU A 174 -11.23 -2.09 6.36
C LEU A 174 -10.52 -2.40 7.67
N ALA A 175 -10.19 -1.38 8.45
CA ALA A 175 -9.57 -1.53 9.76
C ALA A 175 -10.46 -2.34 10.73
N GLU A 176 -11.77 -2.13 10.70
CA GLU A 176 -12.75 -2.93 11.47
C GLU A 176 -12.72 -4.42 11.10
N ARG A 177 -12.59 -4.75 9.80
CA ARG A 177 -12.51 -6.14 9.31
C ARG A 177 -11.23 -6.86 9.74
N LEU A 178 -10.21 -6.11 10.12
CA LEU A 178 -8.89 -6.59 10.49
C LEU A 178 -8.59 -6.44 11.99
N ASP A 179 -9.54 -5.89 12.77
CA ASP A 179 -9.35 -5.50 14.17
C ASP A 179 -8.16 -4.54 14.38
N ILE A 180 -7.83 -3.74 13.36
CA ILE A 180 -6.85 -2.67 13.45
C ILE A 180 -7.52 -1.48 14.15
N ARG A 181 -6.83 -0.90 15.14
CA ARG A 181 -7.40 0.16 15.97
C ARG A 181 -6.99 1.58 15.57
N SER A 182 -6.03 1.72 14.68
CA SER A 182 -5.49 3.02 14.24
C SER A 182 -5.44 3.08 12.72
N VAL A 183 -5.97 4.16 12.17
CA VAL A 183 -5.91 4.49 10.74
C VAL A 183 -5.23 5.84 10.58
N ARG A 184 -4.33 5.93 9.62
CA ARG A 184 -3.64 7.17 9.24
C ARG A 184 -3.91 7.46 7.78
N VAL A 185 -4.36 8.68 7.51
CA VAL A 185 -4.58 9.16 6.16
C VAL A 185 -3.67 10.37 5.95
N PRO A 186 -2.55 10.22 5.22
CA PRO A 186 -1.62 11.33 4.94
C PRO A 186 -2.29 12.47 4.18
N ARG A 187 -1.78 13.69 4.31
CA ARG A 187 -2.34 14.88 3.63
C ARG A 187 -2.43 14.69 2.11
N ALA A 188 -1.35 14.28 1.49
CA ALA A 188 -1.26 14.07 0.04
C ALA A 188 -1.72 12.66 -0.37
N ASN A 189 -2.75 12.13 0.28
CA ASN A 189 -3.16 10.74 0.12
C ASN A 189 -3.58 10.37 -1.31
N GLY A 190 -4.13 11.27 -2.10
CA GLY A 190 -4.48 11.01 -3.51
C GLY A 190 -3.27 10.83 -4.41
N VAL A 191 -2.13 11.45 -4.07
CA VAL A 191 -0.88 11.44 -4.84
C VAL A 191 0.33 10.95 -4.02
N LEU A 192 0.09 10.18 -2.94
CA LEU A 192 1.15 9.76 -2.03
C LEU A 192 2.23 8.91 -2.72
N SER A 193 1.87 8.10 -3.69
CA SER A 193 2.83 7.31 -4.49
C SER A 193 3.77 8.20 -5.30
N ALA A 194 3.27 9.29 -5.89
CA ALA A 194 4.10 10.27 -6.59
C ALA A 194 5.01 11.05 -5.62
N LEU A 195 4.48 11.42 -4.45
CA LEU A 195 5.25 12.04 -3.38
C LEU A 195 6.37 11.11 -2.89
N GLY A 196 6.07 9.81 -2.72
CA GLY A 196 7.04 8.80 -2.35
C GLY A 196 8.17 8.67 -3.39
N LEU A 197 7.84 8.77 -4.68
CA LEU A 197 8.85 8.76 -5.75
C LEU A 197 9.75 9.99 -5.69
N LEU A 198 9.19 11.17 -5.42
CA LEU A 198 9.97 12.41 -5.25
C LEU A 198 10.86 12.39 -4.00
N ALA A 199 10.40 11.71 -2.94
CA ALA A 199 11.14 11.57 -1.69
C ALA A 199 12.10 10.36 -1.68
N ALA A 200 12.02 9.49 -2.69
CA ALA A 200 12.86 8.30 -2.76
C ALA A 200 14.33 8.69 -2.94
N PRO A 201 15.23 8.17 -2.09
CA PRO A 201 16.65 8.43 -2.26
C PRO A 201 17.16 7.80 -3.55
N LEU A 202 18.14 8.43 -4.17
CA LEU A 202 18.89 7.80 -5.26
C LEU A 202 19.54 6.52 -4.73
N ARG A 203 19.31 5.40 -5.39
CA ARG A 203 19.87 4.12 -5.04
C ARG A 203 20.56 3.51 -6.25
N ASN A 204 21.72 2.95 -6.01
CA ASN A 204 22.42 2.13 -6.99
C ASN A 204 23.03 0.91 -6.33
N ASP A 205 22.97 -0.22 -6.99
CA ASP A 205 23.53 -1.46 -6.50
C ASP A 205 24.40 -2.13 -7.57
N ALA A 206 25.40 -2.86 -7.11
CA ALA A 206 26.21 -3.71 -7.95
C ALA A 206 26.44 -5.06 -7.25
N SER A 207 26.45 -6.12 -8.03
CA SER A 207 26.67 -7.46 -7.51
C SER A 207 27.63 -8.25 -8.38
N ARG A 208 28.30 -9.24 -7.76
CA ARG A 208 29.19 -10.17 -8.46
C ARG A 208 29.06 -11.56 -7.88
N THR A 209 28.73 -12.50 -8.72
CA THR A 209 28.75 -13.94 -8.38
C THR A 209 30.19 -14.42 -8.27
N ILE A 210 30.54 -15.12 -7.18
CA ILE A 210 31.85 -15.65 -6.92
C ILE A 210 31.87 -17.18 -6.74
N ARG A 211 30.87 -17.76 -6.06
CA ARG A 211 30.71 -19.21 -5.81
C ARG A 211 31.96 -19.87 -5.26
N GLU A 212 32.41 -19.39 -4.13
CA GLU A 212 33.60 -19.91 -3.45
C GLU A 212 33.24 -20.41 -2.04
N PRO A 213 33.81 -21.53 -1.56
CA PRO A 213 33.69 -21.92 -0.17
C PRO A 213 34.20 -20.82 0.75
N LEU A 214 33.47 -20.52 1.83
CA LEU A 214 33.87 -19.53 2.81
C LEU A 214 35.15 -19.98 3.56
N ASP A 215 35.29 -21.29 3.76
CA ASP A 215 36.49 -21.89 4.33
C ASP A 215 37.62 -21.87 3.29
N GLY A 216 38.66 -21.11 3.61
CA GLY A 216 39.83 -20.96 2.72
C GLY A 216 39.70 -19.86 1.68
N ILE A 217 38.60 -19.09 1.68
CA ILE A 217 38.50 -17.90 0.83
C ILE A 217 39.54 -16.87 1.23
N ASP A 218 40.19 -16.24 0.25
CA ASP A 218 41.15 -15.15 0.48
C ASP A 218 40.39 -13.86 0.84
N PRO A 219 40.47 -13.36 2.09
CA PRO A 219 39.76 -12.17 2.49
C PRO A 219 40.20 -10.90 1.75
N GLU A 220 41.50 -10.79 1.37
CA GLU A 220 42.03 -9.63 0.65
C GLU A 220 41.47 -9.60 -0.78
N ALA A 221 41.43 -10.75 -1.44
CA ALA A 221 40.82 -10.85 -2.77
C ALA A 221 39.32 -10.53 -2.79
N VAL A 222 38.57 -10.89 -1.73
CA VAL A 222 37.16 -10.50 -1.59
C VAL A 222 37.04 -9.01 -1.32
N GLU A 223 37.88 -8.44 -0.48
CA GLU A 223 37.87 -6.99 -0.20
C GLU A 223 38.13 -6.17 -1.47
N GLU A 224 39.11 -6.56 -2.29
CA GLU A 224 39.37 -5.92 -3.60
C GLU A 224 38.16 -5.99 -4.55
N ARG A 225 37.36 -7.10 -4.48
CA ARG A 225 36.14 -7.23 -5.28
C ARG A 225 35.08 -6.27 -4.78
N TYR A 226 34.91 -6.10 -3.46
CA TYR A 226 34.02 -5.09 -2.88
C TYR A 226 34.43 -3.67 -3.25
N GLU A 227 35.72 -3.34 -3.22
CA GLU A 227 36.19 -2.02 -3.60
C GLU A 227 35.88 -1.70 -5.08
N ARG A 228 36.07 -2.66 -5.97
CA ARG A 228 35.67 -2.50 -7.39
C ARG A 228 34.18 -2.28 -7.59
N LEU A 229 33.31 -3.00 -6.85
CA LEU A 229 31.87 -2.78 -6.89
C LEU A 229 31.51 -1.39 -6.34
N LEU A 230 32.17 -0.95 -5.28
CA LEU A 230 31.99 0.39 -4.71
C LEU A 230 32.39 1.50 -5.69
N GLU A 231 33.52 1.34 -6.38
CA GLU A 231 33.95 2.30 -7.40
C GLU A 231 32.95 2.38 -8.56
N GLN A 232 32.48 1.22 -9.03
CA GLN A 232 31.44 1.16 -10.06
C GLN A 232 30.18 1.93 -9.65
N VAL A 233 29.60 1.61 -8.50
CA VAL A 233 28.36 2.22 -8.00
C VAL A 233 28.53 3.73 -7.81
N ARG A 234 29.67 4.17 -7.24
CA ARG A 234 29.97 5.60 -7.06
C ARG A 234 30.12 6.33 -8.39
N GLY A 235 30.76 5.71 -9.37
CA GLY A 235 30.90 6.28 -10.70
C GLY A 235 29.57 6.51 -11.41
N GLU A 236 28.61 5.60 -11.21
CA GLU A 236 27.26 5.66 -11.81
C GLU A 236 26.33 6.63 -11.10
N MET A 237 26.48 6.80 -9.77
CA MET A 237 25.62 7.71 -8.98
C MET A 237 25.98 9.20 -9.11
N GLY A 238 27.16 9.54 -9.61
CA GLY A 238 27.67 10.92 -9.53
C GLY A 238 28.11 11.28 -8.11
N SER A 239 27.76 12.48 -7.64
CA SER A 239 28.10 12.96 -6.29
C SER A 239 26.87 13.39 -5.50
N PRO A 240 25.95 12.48 -5.15
CA PRO A 240 24.86 12.83 -4.25
C PRO A 240 25.40 13.12 -2.85
N GLY A 241 24.78 14.08 -2.16
CA GLY A 241 25.07 14.32 -0.74
C GLY A 241 24.69 13.13 0.13
N GLY A 242 25.37 12.94 1.28
CA GLY A 242 24.92 11.99 2.32
C GLY A 242 24.81 10.53 1.88
N VAL A 243 25.87 9.99 1.26
CA VAL A 243 25.88 8.62 0.74
C VAL A 243 26.10 7.59 1.85
N THR A 244 25.17 6.66 2.00
CA THR A 244 25.31 5.47 2.85
C THR A 244 25.54 4.25 1.97
N THR A 245 26.53 3.42 2.34
CA THR A 245 26.85 2.21 1.59
C THR A 245 26.76 0.99 2.50
N THR A 246 26.05 -0.03 2.04
CA THR A 246 25.92 -1.33 2.71
C THR A 246 26.55 -2.42 1.84
N ARG A 247 27.37 -3.26 2.46
CA ARG A 247 27.95 -4.45 1.82
C ARG A 247 27.16 -5.66 2.26
N GLN A 248 26.83 -6.56 1.32
CA GLN A 248 26.07 -7.78 1.58
C GLN A 248 26.70 -8.97 0.85
N ALA A 249 26.41 -10.17 1.32
CA ALA A 249 26.72 -11.39 0.62
C ALA A 249 25.54 -12.37 0.68
N ASP A 250 25.30 -13.06 -0.42
CA ASP A 250 24.38 -14.19 -0.48
C ASP A 250 25.18 -15.44 -0.10
N LEU A 251 24.82 -16.05 1.01
CA LEU A 251 25.47 -17.21 1.58
C LEU A 251 24.49 -18.39 1.66
N ARG A 252 25.02 -19.59 1.55
CA ARG A 252 24.25 -20.84 1.75
C ARG A 252 25.11 -21.94 2.36
N TYR A 253 24.50 -22.91 2.98
CA TYR A 253 25.23 -24.15 3.25
C TYR A 253 25.50 -24.90 1.94
N ALA A 254 26.65 -25.54 1.82
CA ALA A 254 27.01 -26.30 0.63
C ALA A 254 25.93 -27.34 0.27
N GLY A 255 25.54 -27.35 -0.99
CA GLY A 255 24.49 -28.24 -1.49
C GLY A 255 23.04 -27.74 -1.32
N GLN A 256 22.80 -26.61 -0.65
CA GLN A 256 21.48 -25.97 -0.64
C GLN A 256 21.24 -25.18 -1.93
N SER A 257 19.98 -25.13 -2.35
CA SER A 257 19.54 -24.34 -3.52
C SER A 257 19.11 -22.91 -3.17
N HIS A 258 18.89 -22.61 -1.90
CA HIS A 258 18.44 -21.30 -1.42
C HIS A 258 19.59 -20.60 -0.68
N GLU A 259 19.69 -19.31 -0.89
CA GLU A 259 20.68 -18.42 -0.33
C GLU A 259 20.01 -17.48 0.68
N LEU A 260 20.78 -16.99 1.65
CA LEU A 260 20.36 -15.91 2.54
C LEU A 260 21.32 -14.75 2.37
N THR A 261 20.77 -13.57 2.17
CA THR A 261 21.53 -12.33 2.11
C THR A 261 21.86 -11.88 3.53
N VAL A 262 23.13 -11.67 3.81
CA VAL A 262 23.60 -11.13 5.09
C VAL A 262 24.48 -9.90 4.89
N GLU A 263 24.38 -8.96 5.79
CA GLU A 263 25.23 -7.78 5.78
C GLU A 263 26.68 -8.15 6.12
N ILE A 264 27.62 -7.57 5.39
CA ILE A 264 29.07 -7.83 5.54
C ILE A 264 29.77 -6.55 6.00
N GLY A 265 30.52 -6.66 7.09
CA GLY A 265 31.35 -5.54 7.56
C GLY A 265 32.61 -5.32 6.70
N ALA A 266 33.17 -4.14 6.82
CA ALA A 266 34.50 -3.82 6.28
C ALA A 266 35.53 -3.85 7.43
N PRO A 267 36.73 -4.43 7.23
CA PRO A 267 37.10 -5.30 6.13
C PRO A 267 36.35 -6.65 6.16
N PHE A 268 36.31 -7.36 5.02
CA PHE A 268 35.70 -8.68 4.93
C PHE A 268 36.35 -9.66 5.90
N SER A 269 35.52 -10.40 6.63
CA SER A 269 35.98 -11.43 7.59
C SER A 269 35.14 -12.69 7.40
N PRO A 270 35.74 -13.80 6.95
CA PRO A 270 35.03 -15.08 6.80
C PRO A 270 34.33 -15.53 8.09
N ALA A 271 35.00 -15.41 9.23
CA ALA A 271 34.43 -15.80 10.53
C ALA A 271 33.19 -14.99 10.92
N ARG A 272 33.21 -13.67 10.69
CA ARG A 272 32.05 -12.81 10.94
C ARG A 272 30.92 -13.07 9.94
N ALA A 273 31.25 -13.35 8.68
CA ALA A 273 30.26 -13.71 7.67
C ALA A 273 29.56 -15.02 8.03
N ALA A 274 30.30 -16.04 8.45
CA ALA A 274 29.73 -17.32 8.95
C ALA A 274 28.80 -17.11 10.15
N GLU A 275 29.23 -16.35 11.15
CA GLU A 275 28.40 -16.08 12.34
C GLU A 275 27.08 -15.37 11.98
N ARG A 276 27.15 -14.34 11.14
CA ARG A 276 25.95 -13.61 10.67
C ARG A 276 25.02 -14.50 9.85
N PHE A 277 25.59 -15.36 9.00
CA PHE A 277 24.80 -16.32 8.23
C PHE A 277 24.12 -17.36 9.13
N HIS A 278 24.84 -17.97 10.07
CA HIS A 278 24.23 -18.89 11.02
C HIS A 278 23.08 -18.26 11.81
N ALA A 279 23.26 -17.03 12.28
CA ALA A 279 22.22 -16.29 13.00
C ALA A 279 21.02 -15.96 12.08
N ALA A 280 21.25 -15.59 10.84
CA ALA A 280 20.20 -15.34 9.87
C ALA A 280 19.44 -16.63 9.51
N HIS A 281 20.15 -17.73 9.30
CA HIS A 281 19.56 -19.04 8.99
C HIS A 281 18.70 -19.56 10.15
N GLU A 282 19.17 -19.42 11.39
CA GLU A 282 18.41 -19.82 12.58
C GLU A 282 17.14 -19.00 12.72
N ARG A 283 17.17 -17.68 12.45
CA ARG A 283 15.96 -16.85 12.46
C ARG A 283 14.97 -17.22 11.34
N ALA A 284 15.48 -17.49 10.14
CA ALA A 284 14.63 -17.74 8.98
C ALA A 284 14.07 -19.17 8.93
N ARG A 285 14.85 -20.16 9.44
CA ARG A 285 14.54 -21.59 9.30
C ARG A 285 14.38 -22.33 10.62
N GLY A 286 14.70 -21.71 11.76
CA GLY A 286 14.59 -22.31 13.09
C GLY A 286 15.77 -23.21 13.48
N TYR A 287 16.81 -23.32 12.66
CA TYR A 287 18.01 -24.13 12.92
C TYR A 287 19.26 -23.55 12.29
N ARG A 288 20.43 -23.99 12.73
CA ARG A 288 21.74 -23.75 12.13
C ARG A 288 22.56 -25.04 12.06
N LEU A 289 23.50 -25.08 11.13
CA LEU A 289 24.38 -26.24 10.89
C LEU A 289 25.84 -25.78 10.99
N PRO A 290 26.43 -25.65 12.19
CA PRO A 290 27.78 -25.08 12.36
C PRO A 290 28.90 -25.92 11.76
N GLU A 291 28.67 -27.22 11.57
CA GLU A 291 29.65 -28.17 10.99
C GLU A 291 29.60 -28.23 9.46
N GLU A 292 28.55 -27.63 8.85
CA GLU A 292 28.41 -27.63 7.39
C GLU A 292 29.20 -26.46 6.78
N SER A 293 29.83 -26.76 5.63
CA SER A 293 30.56 -25.74 4.86
C SER A 293 29.60 -24.69 4.32
N ILE A 294 30.01 -23.42 4.39
CA ILE A 294 29.27 -22.29 3.85
C ILE A 294 29.86 -21.88 2.51
N GLU A 295 29.05 -21.62 1.53
CA GLU A 295 29.44 -21.11 0.22
C GLU A 295 29.03 -19.63 0.08
N VAL A 296 29.97 -18.78 -0.33
CA VAL A 296 29.68 -17.41 -0.75
C VAL A 296 29.27 -17.47 -2.23
N VAL A 297 28.03 -17.17 -2.52
CA VAL A 297 27.50 -17.25 -3.89
C VAL A 297 27.66 -15.92 -4.61
N THR A 298 27.22 -14.83 -4.00
CA THR A 298 27.25 -13.49 -4.59
C THR A 298 27.66 -12.48 -3.53
N ILE A 299 28.47 -11.52 -3.89
CA ILE A 299 28.72 -10.31 -3.10
C ILE A 299 27.97 -9.14 -3.71
N ARG A 300 27.46 -8.25 -2.84
CA ARG A 300 26.65 -7.10 -3.23
C ARG A 300 27.10 -5.84 -2.53
N VAL A 301 26.95 -4.73 -3.21
CA VAL A 301 27.09 -3.39 -2.65
C VAL A 301 25.82 -2.63 -2.99
N ASP A 302 25.20 -2.05 -1.99
CA ASP A 302 24.04 -1.19 -2.10
C ASP A 302 24.45 0.21 -1.62
N THR A 303 24.16 1.22 -2.41
CA THR A 303 24.50 2.60 -2.08
C THR A 303 23.27 3.47 -2.21
N THR A 304 22.95 4.19 -1.14
CA THR A 304 21.79 5.07 -1.05
C THR A 304 22.27 6.49 -0.79
N GLY A 305 21.85 7.43 -1.63
CA GLY A 305 22.09 8.86 -1.44
C GLY A 305 20.99 9.47 -0.57
N SER A 306 21.24 10.61 0.07
CA SER A 306 20.17 11.37 0.72
C SER A 306 19.26 12.00 -0.34
N ALA A 307 17.96 11.95 -0.12
CA ALA A 307 17.01 12.78 -0.86
C ALA A 307 16.42 13.80 0.11
N ASP A 308 16.45 15.06 -0.27
CA ASP A 308 15.63 16.06 0.39
C ASP A 308 14.21 15.91 -0.14
N GLY A 309 13.35 15.28 0.65
CA GLY A 309 11.94 15.16 0.32
C GLY A 309 11.28 16.54 0.20
N PRO A 310 10.18 16.66 -0.57
CA PRO A 310 9.45 17.92 -0.66
C PRO A 310 8.93 18.36 0.71
N ASP A 311 8.95 19.66 0.97
CA ASP A 311 8.35 20.24 2.17
C ASP A 311 6.82 20.08 2.10
N ILE A 312 6.26 19.37 3.06
CA ILE A 312 4.82 19.15 3.19
C ILE A 312 4.32 19.98 4.37
N SER A 313 4.47 21.30 4.28
CA SER A 313 3.88 22.21 5.26
C SER A 313 2.35 22.17 5.16
N HIS A 314 1.66 22.25 6.28
CA HIS A 314 0.21 22.26 6.34
C HIS A 314 -0.28 23.50 7.11
N GLU A 315 -1.05 24.33 6.42
CA GLU A 315 -1.76 25.47 7.00
C GLU A 315 -3.26 25.29 6.71
N GLY A 316 -4.06 25.19 7.75
CA GLY A 316 -5.52 25.12 7.65
C GLY A 316 -6.17 26.35 8.24
N GLU A 317 -7.34 26.71 7.74
CA GLU A 317 -8.03 27.96 8.10
C GLU A 317 -9.38 27.72 8.79
N ARG A 318 -9.95 26.50 8.71
CA ARG A 318 -11.33 26.24 9.15
C ARG A 318 -11.51 24.83 9.71
N SER A 319 -11.95 24.74 10.96
CA SER A 319 -12.24 23.49 11.67
C SER A 319 -13.72 23.05 11.61
N GLU A 320 -14.64 23.91 11.12
CA GLU A 320 -16.05 23.60 11.09
C GLU A 320 -16.46 22.87 9.81
N PRO A 321 -17.53 22.04 9.84
CA PRO A 321 -18.09 21.44 8.65
C PRO A 321 -18.49 22.47 7.61
N THR A 322 -18.33 22.14 6.34
CA THR A 322 -18.80 22.98 5.23
C THR A 322 -20.25 22.70 4.87
N GLY A 323 -20.80 21.57 5.34
CA GLY A 323 -22.16 21.15 5.10
C GLY A 323 -22.45 19.81 5.80
N TYR A 324 -23.63 19.27 5.50
CA TYR A 324 -24.06 17.96 5.98
C TYR A 324 -24.64 17.16 4.82
N ARG A 325 -24.52 15.84 4.88
CA ARG A 325 -25.01 14.91 3.86
C ARG A 325 -25.56 13.65 4.52
N GLU A 326 -26.64 13.10 3.97
CA GLU A 326 -27.12 11.78 4.34
C GLU A 326 -26.15 10.71 3.84
N ALA A 327 -25.48 9.99 4.77
CA ALA A 327 -24.58 8.91 4.45
C ALA A 327 -24.93 7.63 5.22
N PHE A 328 -24.69 6.47 4.61
CA PHE A 328 -25.17 5.18 5.10
C PHE A 328 -24.20 4.56 6.09
N PHE A 329 -24.59 4.50 7.37
CA PHE A 329 -23.81 3.84 8.43
C PHE A 329 -24.72 2.95 9.30
N GLY A 330 -24.21 1.80 9.71
CA GLY A 330 -24.91 0.95 10.68
C GLY A 330 -26.25 0.38 10.23
N GLY A 331 -26.60 0.48 8.95
CA GLY A 331 -27.86 -0.03 8.41
C GLY A 331 -28.88 1.06 8.04
N GLU A 332 -28.59 2.32 8.27
CA GLU A 332 -29.47 3.47 8.01
C GLU A 332 -28.70 4.67 7.47
N PHE A 333 -29.39 5.61 6.83
CA PHE A 333 -28.83 6.90 6.49
C PHE A 333 -28.80 7.80 7.72
N ARG A 334 -27.68 8.53 7.88
CA ARG A 334 -27.46 9.47 8.98
C ARG A 334 -26.97 10.80 8.44
N GLU A 335 -27.50 11.88 8.97
CA GLU A 335 -26.95 13.21 8.71
C GLU A 335 -25.50 13.27 9.20
N THR A 336 -24.58 13.47 8.28
CA THR A 336 -23.13 13.34 8.48
C THR A 336 -22.42 14.64 8.10
N PRO A 337 -21.59 15.20 8.99
CA PRO A 337 -20.85 16.42 8.69
C PRO A 337 -19.84 16.18 7.58
N VAL A 338 -19.73 17.17 6.68
CA VAL A 338 -18.80 17.17 5.56
C VAL A 338 -17.77 18.30 5.79
N TYR A 339 -16.50 17.95 5.73
CA TYR A 339 -15.38 18.86 5.90
C TYR A 339 -14.57 19.00 4.61
N ARG A 340 -13.97 20.16 4.41
CA ARG A 340 -12.92 20.34 3.39
C ARG A 340 -11.57 20.01 4.03
N ARG A 341 -11.03 18.84 3.67
CA ARG A 341 -9.82 18.31 4.28
C ARG A 341 -8.60 19.21 4.12
N ASP A 342 -8.44 19.81 2.95
CA ASP A 342 -7.37 20.74 2.61
C ASP A 342 -7.37 22.02 3.48
N ARG A 343 -8.49 22.31 4.14
CA ARG A 343 -8.68 23.50 4.99
C ARG A 343 -8.67 23.24 6.49
N LEU A 344 -8.60 21.98 6.90
CA LEU A 344 -8.59 21.63 8.33
C LEU A 344 -7.25 22.02 8.98
N PRO A 345 -7.26 22.85 10.04
CA PRO A 345 -6.03 23.16 10.80
C PRO A 345 -5.51 21.93 11.56
N SER A 346 -4.22 21.96 11.86
CA SER A 346 -3.64 21.04 12.84
C SER A 346 -4.34 21.17 14.19
N GLY A 347 -4.52 20.03 14.88
CA GLY A 347 -5.25 19.94 16.15
C GLY A 347 -6.76 19.95 16.01
N THR A 348 -7.31 19.89 14.78
CA THR A 348 -8.77 19.73 14.61
C THR A 348 -9.18 18.31 14.97
N ASP A 349 -10.13 18.21 15.92
CA ASP A 349 -10.75 16.94 16.30
C ASP A 349 -11.86 16.59 15.32
N ILE A 350 -11.91 15.32 14.93
CA ILE A 350 -12.90 14.73 14.04
C ILE A 350 -13.55 13.54 14.76
N ASP A 351 -14.85 13.66 14.99
CA ASP A 351 -15.68 12.57 15.52
C ASP A 351 -16.51 11.96 14.40
N GLY A 352 -16.51 10.64 14.31
CA GLY A 352 -17.34 9.92 13.34
C GLY A 352 -18.82 9.79 13.79
N PRO A 353 -19.77 9.68 12.85
CA PRO A 353 -19.50 9.62 11.42
C PRO A 353 -19.12 10.98 10.83
N ALA A 354 -18.15 10.99 9.93
CA ALA A 354 -17.71 12.22 9.24
C ALA A 354 -17.19 11.92 7.83
N ILE A 355 -17.34 12.88 6.93
CA ILE A 355 -16.81 12.83 5.56
C ILE A 355 -15.84 14.00 5.39
N LEU A 356 -14.60 13.71 4.97
CA LEU A 356 -13.61 14.73 4.69
C LEU A 356 -13.25 14.70 3.20
N GLU A 357 -13.71 15.71 2.48
CA GLU A 357 -13.50 15.84 1.04
C GLU A 357 -12.22 16.63 0.75
N GLY A 358 -11.35 16.04 -0.08
CA GLY A 358 -10.19 16.69 -0.68
C GLY A 358 -10.33 16.74 -2.20
N GLY A 359 -9.45 17.47 -2.88
CA GLY A 359 -9.46 17.54 -4.35
C GLY A 359 -9.17 16.20 -5.05
N GLU A 360 -8.52 15.28 -4.38
CA GLU A 360 -7.99 14.04 -4.97
C GLU A 360 -8.61 12.77 -4.35
N SER A 361 -9.23 12.88 -3.19
CA SER A 361 -9.79 11.75 -2.46
C SER A 361 -10.78 12.19 -1.39
N THR A 362 -11.63 11.27 -0.97
CA THR A 362 -12.57 11.44 0.14
C THR A 362 -12.25 10.44 1.25
N VAL A 363 -12.20 10.92 2.49
CA VAL A 363 -12.06 10.09 3.69
C VAL A 363 -13.43 9.88 4.33
N VAL A 364 -13.74 8.64 4.65
CA VAL A 364 -14.95 8.29 5.41
C VAL A 364 -14.53 7.78 6.79
N VAL A 365 -14.92 8.52 7.81
CA VAL A 365 -14.73 8.15 9.22
C VAL A 365 -16.00 7.49 9.73
N GLY A 366 -15.89 6.26 10.22
CA GLY A 366 -17.04 5.50 10.75
C GLY A 366 -17.53 6.04 12.10
N PRO A 367 -18.76 5.67 12.55
CA PRO A 367 -19.37 6.21 13.76
C PRO A 367 -18.58 6.00 15.06
N ASP A 368 -17.83 4.89 15.16
CA ASP A 368 -17.09 4.52 16.38
C ASP A 368 -15.61 4.96 16.31
N TRP A 369 -15.28 5.86 15.39
CA TRP A 369 -13.94 6.36 15.17
C TRP A 369 -13.85 7.84 15.53
N SER A 370 -12.76 8.22 16.17
CA SER A 370 -12.43 9.62 16.43
C SER A 370 -10.92 9.85 16.31
N GLY A 371 -10.52 11.08 16.11
CA GLY A 371 -9.11 11.41 15.99
C GLY A 371 -8.86 12.87 15.68
N THR A 372 -7.63 13.17 15.27
CA THR A 372 -7.16 14.54 15.06
C THR A 372 -6.33 14.67 13.78
N VAL A 373 -6.22 15.89 13.29
CA VAL A 373 -5.27 16.27 12.23
C VAL A 373 -3.95 16.66 12.87
N ASP A 374 -2.85 16.00 12.50
CA ASP A 374 -1.52 16.32 13.02
C ASP A 374 -0.89 17.58 12.38
N GLU A 375 0.31 17.94 12.83
CA GLU A 375 1.06 19.12 12.34
C GLU A 375 1.44 19.02 10.84
N ARG A 376 1.43 17.83 10.27
CA ARG A 376 1.69 17.57 8.85
C ARG A 376 0.43 17.44 8.01
N GLY A 377 -0.75 17.64 8.61
CA GLY A 377 -2.05 17.45 7.97
C GLY A 377 -2.45 16.00 7.78
N THR A 378 -1.80 15.05 8.47
CA THR A 378 -2.23 13.65 8.51
C THR A 378 -3.44 13.54 9.42
N LEU A 379 -4.51 12.91 8.95
CA LEU A 379 -5.62 12.54 9.81
C LEU A 379 -5.27 11.22 10.51
N GLU A 380 -5.22 11.23 11.82
CA GLU A 380 -5.05 10.04 12.66
C GLU A 380 -6.37 9.75 13.39
N VAL A 381 -7.01 8.63 13.09
CA VAL A 381 -8.25 8.20 13.76
C VAL A 381 -8.05 6.84 14.43
N SER A 382 -8.73 6.67 15.56
CA SER A 382 -8.71 5.44 16.36
C SER A 382 -10.08 5.09 16.92
N ARG A 383 -10.25 3.85 17.36
CA ARG A 383 -11.43 3.35 18.06
C ARG A 383 -11.05 2.51 19.31
#